data_0a71bca4ffc5a891f717af7085457e78
#
_entry.id   0a71bca4ffc5a891f717af7085457e78
#
_cell.length_a   1.000
_cell.length_b   1.000
_cell.length_c   1.000
_cell.angle_alpha   90.00
_cell.angle_beta   90.00
_cell.angle_gamma   90.00
#
_symmetry.space_group_name_H-M   'P 1'
#
loop_
_entity.id
_entity.type
_entity.pdbx_description
1 polymer ?
#
loop_
_entity_poly.entity_id
_entity_poly.type
_entity_poly.pdbx_seq_one_letter_code
_entity_poly.pdbx_strand_id
1 'polypeptide(L)'
;KHGAKNDVVRPDSLVLGNDSLAYALLISLTPKMEEIVDKKLFPTYSYTRAYLDGQRLITHNDRPSCEYSITLPVCGPEWPLLIYQEKTWNEINITPGQGLIYKGQELPHRRKPLVEGGPIVQLHLHYVDAEGPHSEWKFDKGFREKAYAESTPFFTMSDRSEHISFS
;
A
#
# COMPACT_ATOMS: atom_id res chain seq x y z
N LYS A 1 6.54 -18.55 11.34
CA LYS A 1 6.05 -17.63 12.40
C LYS A 1 6.74 -16.29 12.25
N HIS A 2 6.34 -15.49 11.25
CA HIS A 2 6.67 -14.08 11.19
C HIS A 2 5.37 -13.32 11.43
N GLY A 3 4.84 -13.49 12.65
CA GLY A 3 3.79 -12.63 13.15
C GLY A 3 4.36 -11.22 13.25
N ALA A 4 3.62 -10.24 12.78
CA ALA A 4 3.90 -8.83 12.98
C ALA A 4 4.08 -8.55 14.48
N LYS A 5 5.31 -8.73 14.98
CA LYS A 5 5.70 -8.21 16.28
C LYS A 5 5.79 -6.70 16.12
N ASN A 6 4.90 -6.00 16.80
CA ASN A 6 4.83 -4.54 16.94
C ASN A 6 4.20 -3.78 15.77
N ASP A 7 3.03 -4.16 15.30
CA ASP A 7 2.15 -3.18 14.71
C ASP A 7 1.53 -2.34 15.83
N VAL A 8 2.31 -1.38 16.33
CA VAL A 8 1.90 -0.44 17.40
C VAL A 8 0.67 0.36 16.96
N VAL A 9 0.45 0.46 15.66
CA VAL A 9 -0.63 1.25 15.05
C VAL A 9 -1.96 0.47 15.06
N ARG A 10 -1.91 -0.85 14.83
CA ARG A 10 -3.11 -1.71 14.80
C ARG A 10 -2.79 -3.19 15.09
N PRO A 11 -2.55 -3.54 16.35
CA PRO A 11 -2.17 -4.93 16.70
C PRO A 11 -3.28 -5.95 16.51
N ASP A 12 -4.52 -5.52 16.42
CA ASP A 12 -5.76 -6.33 16.40
C ASP A 12 -6.42 -6.44 15.00
N SER A 13 -5.87 -5.79 13.97
CA SER A 13 -6.41 -5.89 12.60
C SER A 13 -5.82 -7.07 11.83
N LEU A 14 -6.63 -7.66 10.93
CA LEU A 14 -6.16 -8.71 10.03
C LEU A 14 -5.33 -8.10 8.91
N VAL A 15 -4.10 -8.59 8.74
CA VAL A 15 -3.19 -8.15 7.67
C VAL A 15 -2.82 -9.34 6.80
N LEU A 16 -3.06 -9.21 5.50
CA LEU A 16 -2.55 -10.10 4.48
C LEU A 16 -1.28 -9.47 3.90
N GLY A 17 -0.14 -9.96 4.33
CA GLY A 17 1.14 -9.65 3.71
C GLY A 17 1.42 -10.56 2.52
N ASN A 18 2.20 -10.09 1.54
CA ASN A 18 2.57 -10.86 0.33
C ASN A 18 1.37 -11.31 -0.53
N ASP A 19 0.31 -10.51 -0.56
CA ASP A 19 -0.82 -10.71 -1.46
C ASP A 19 -0.36 -10.44 -2.89
N SER A 20 -0.44 -11.47 -3.74
CA SER A 20 0.01 -11.41 -5.13
C SER A 20 -0.75 -10.37 -5.96
N LEU A 21 -2.05 -10.19 -5.70
CA LEU A 21 -2.86 -9.19 -6.40
C LEU A 21 -2.45 -7.77 -5.99
N ALA A 22 -2.28 -7.53 -4.71
CA ALA A 22 -1.79 -6.24 -4.19
C ALA A 22 -0.41 -5.89 -4.75
N TYR A 23 0.47 -6.89 -4.86
CA TYR A 23 1.79 -6.70 -5.43
C TYR A 23 1.73 -6.43 -6.95
N ALA A 24 0.88 -7.15 -7.69
CA ALA A 24 0.67 -6.90 -9.10
C ALA A 24 0.16 -5.46 -9.35
N LEU A 25 -0.78 -4.99 -8.52
CA LEU A 25 -1.24 -3.60 -8.56
C LEU A 25 -0.13 -2.59 -8.23
N LEU A 26 0.69 -2.87 -7.23
CA LEU A 26 1.86 -2.04 -6.88
C LEU A 26 2.75 -1.83 -8.11
N ILE A 27 3.10 -2.91 -8.81
CA ILE A 27 3.96 -2.83 -9.99
C ILE A 27 3.23 -2.15 -11.17
N SER A 28 1.98 -2.52 -11.45
CA SER A 28 1.23 -1.99 -12.60
C SER A 28 0.91 -0.52 -12.47
N LEU A 29 0.73 -0.01 -11.26
CA LEU A 29 0.46 1.41 -11.00
C LEU A 29 1.72 2.28 -10.93
N THR A 30 2.92 1.69 -10.90
CA THR A 30 4.17 2.45 -10.83
C THR A 30 4.27 3.55 -11.91
N PRO A 31 4.02 3.27 -13.21
CA PRO A 31 4.11 4.32 -14.23
C PRO A 31 3.11 5.47 -14.00
N LYS A 32 1.91 5.15 -13.52
CA LYS A 32 0.90 6.16 -13.22
C LYS A 32 1.28 7.00 -12.00
N MET A 33 1.88 6.39 -11.00
CA MET A 33 2.42 7.10 -9.85
C MET A 33 3.57 8.04 -10.24
N GLU A 34 4.48 7.58 -11.10
CA GLU A 34 5.58 8.40 -11.63
C GLU A 34 5.06 9.64 -12.36
N GLU A 35 4.02 9.48 -13.18
CA GLU A 35 3.35 10.61 -13.86
C GLU A 35 2.77 11.63 -12.87
N ILE A 36 2.10 11.14 -11.80
CA ILE A 36 1.41 12.02 -10.84
C ILE A 36 2.41 12.77 -9.96
N VAL A 37 3.48 12.12 -9.51
CA VAL A 37 4.45 12.74 -8.61
C VAL A 37 5.62 13.40 -9.32
N ASP A 38 5.67 13.27 -10.66
CA ASP A 38 6.74 13.79 -11.54
C ASP A 38 8.14 13.34 -11.11
N LYS A 39 8.26 12.03 -10.82
CA LYS A 39 9.52 11.40 -10.36
C LYS A 39 9.58 9.93 -10.78
N LYS A 40 10.81 9.42 -10.93
CA LYS A 40 11.02 7.97 -11.01
C LYS A 40 10.86 7.34 -9.63
N LEU A 41 10.11 6.24 -9.58
CA LEU A 41 9.77 5.58 -8.33
C LEU A 41 10.25 4.13 -8.30
N PHE A 42 10.70 3.70 -7.13
CA PHE A 42 10.83 2.29 -6.81
C PHE A 42 9.64 1.82 -5.97
N PRO A 43 8.93 0.76 -6.38
CA PRO A 43 7.97 0.11 -5.51
C PRO A 43 8.68 -0.50 -4.31
N THR A 44 8.05 -0.41 -3.14
CA THR A 44 8.60 -0.97 -1.91
C THR A 44 7.83 -2.19 -1.46
N TYR A 45 6.59 -2.04 -1.04
CA TYR A 45 5.75 -3.16 -0.64
C TYR A 45 4.26 -2.77 -0.71
N SER A 46 3.43 -3.81 -0.63
CA SER A 46 1.99 -3.69 -0.52
C SER A 46 1.46 -4.59 0.58
N TYR A 47 0.31 -4.24 1.12
CA TYR A 47 -0.43 -5.11 2.02
C TYR A 47 -1.92 -4.80 1.97
N THR A 48 -2.71 -5.81 2.27
CA THR A 48 -4.16 -5.69 2.44
C THR A 48 -4.48 -5.79 3.92
N ARG A 49 -5.31 -4.90 4.41
CA ARG A 49 -5.73 -4.88 5.82
C ARG A 49 -7.25 -4.83 5.93
N ALA A 50 -7.80 -5.71 6.76
CA ALA A 50 -9.21 -5.69 7.12
C ALA A 50 -9.39 -5.07 8.50
N TYR A 51 -10.32 -4.12 8.61
CA TYR A 51 -10.72 -3.46 9.85
C TYR A 51 -12.14 -3.83 10.20
N LEU A 52 -12.37 -4.06 11.50
CA LEU A 52 -13.67 -4.38 12.08
C LEU A 52 -14.21 -3.19 12.88
N ASP A 53 -15.49 -3.26 13.22
CA ASP A 53 -16.16 -2.24 14.03
C ASP A 53 -15.40 -1.96 15.34
N GLY A 54 -15.34 -0.71 15.72
CA GLY A 54 -14.58 -0.22 16.87
C GLY A 54 -13.08 -0.03 16.62
N GLN A 55 -12.51 -0.62 15.58
CA GLN A 55 -11.09 -0.44 15.26
C GLN A 55 -10.83 0.96 14.67
N ARG A 56 -9.63 1.44 14.90
CA ARG A 56 -9.19 2.76 14.44
C ARG A 56 -7.74 2.71 13.98
N LEU A 57 -7.35 3.71 13.21
CA LEU A 57 -5.94 3.97 12.92
C LEU A 57 -5.48 5.14 13.79
N ILE A 58 -4.54 4.89 14.70
CA ILE A 58 -4.00 5.97 15.56
C ILE A 58 -3.17 6.96 14.73
N THR A 59 -2.98 8.17 15.26
CA THR A 59 -2.12 9.16 14.60
C THR A 59 -0.69 8.67 14.50
N HIS A 60 -0.13 8.66 13.31
CA HIS A 60 1.25 8.28 13.04
C HIS A 60 1.74 8.89 11.73
N ASN A 61 3.04 8.82 11.53
CA ASN A 61 3.69 8.95 10.24
C ASN A 61 4.17 7.57 9.81
N ASP A 62 4.22 7.33 8.53
CA ASP A 62 4.74 6.09 7.97
C ASP A 62 6.27 6.02 8.08
N ARG A 63 6.80 4.82 7.92
CA ARG A 63 8.25 4.58 7.86
C ARG A 63 8.85 5.09 6.54
N PRO A 64 10.19 5.25 6.44
CA PRO A 64 10.86 5.77 5.24
C PRO A 64 10.55 5.06 3.92
N SER A 65 10.22 3.77 3.96
CA SER A 65 9.80 3.00 2.78
C SER A 65 8.41 3.37 2.24
N CYS A 66 7.71 4.29 2.87
CA CYS A 66 6.38 4.79 2.52
C CYS A 66 6.42 6.29 2.19
N GLU A 67 7.45 6.73 1.45
CA GLU A 67 7.61 8.13 1.05
C GLU A 67 6.38 8.61 0.28
N TYR A 68 5.92 7.81 -0.68
CA TYR A 68 4.64 7.96 -1.37
C TYR A 68 3.77 6.76 -1.09
N SER A 69 2.58 6.99 -0.59
CA SER A 69 1.61 5.96 -0.24
C SER A 69 0.33 6.11 -1.05
N ILE A 70 -0.25 4.98 -1.44
CA ILE A 70 -1.63 4.93 -1.92
C ILE A 70 -2.44 4.10 -0.93
N THR A 71 -3.59 4.62 -0.48
CA THR A 71 -4.61 3.83 0.20
C THR A 71 -5.82 3.69 -0.70
N LEU A 72 -6.30 2.44 -0.88
CA LEU A 72 -7.45 2.11 -1.74
C LEU A 72 -8.45 1.31 -0.92
N PRO A 73 -9.71 1.78 -0.75
CA PRO A 73 -10.77 0.93 -0.25
C PRO A 73 -11.12 -0.14 -1.29
N VAL A 74 -11.15 -1.40 -0.87
CA VAL A 74 -11.57 -2.53 -1.72
C VAL A 74 -13.06 -2.80 -1.53
N CYS A 75 -13.52 -2.82 -0.28
CA CYS A 75 -14.93 -2.97 0.06
C CYS A 75 -15.18 -2.45 1.48
N GLY A 76 -16.47 -2.25 1.79
CA GLY A 76 -16.96 -1.74 3.08
C GLY A 76 -17.53 -0.34 2.97
N PRO A 77 -18.03 0.21 4.09
CA PRO A 77 -18.58 1.57 4.14
C PRO A 77 -17.48 2.62 3.98
N GLU A 78 -17.92 3.86 3.78
CA GLU A 78 -17.01 5.01 3.80
C GLU A 78 -16.33 5.13 5.17
N TRP A 79 -15.01 5.31 5.12
CA TRP A 79 -14.21 5.47 6.33
C TRP A 79 -13.06 6.44 6.07
N PRO A 80 -13.28 7.73 6.36
CA PRO A 80 -12.37 8.79 5.98
C PRO A 80 -10.96 8.61 6.53
N LEU A 81 -9.97 8.98 5.72
CA LEU A 81 -8.61 9.23 6.20
C LEU A 81 -8.49 10.70 6.62
N LEU A 82 -8.01 10.94 7.84
CA LEU A 82 -7.69 12.27 8.31
C LEU A 82 -6.19 12.49 8.13
N ILE A 83 -5.83 13.54 7.39
CA ILE A 83 -4.44 13.97 7.16
C ILE A 83 -4.23 15.33 7.80
N TYR A 84 -3.16 15.46 8.59
CA TYR A 84 -2.77 16.75 9.18
C TYR A 84 -1.86 17.49 8.21
N GLN A 85 -2.37 18.60 7.70
CA GLN A 85 -1.65 19.47 6.78
C GLN A 85 -2.09 20.93 7.02
N GLU A 86 -1.18 21.88 6.85
CA GLU A 86 -1.46 23.31 7.05
C GLU A 86 -2.08 23.63 8.43
N LYS A 87 -1.59 22.94 9.47
CA LYS A 87 -2.03 23.11 10.87
C LYS A 87 -3.49 22.69 11.13
N THR A 88 -4.10 21.92 10.23
CA THR A 88 -5.46 21.41 10.36
C THR A 88 -5.56 19.94 10.00
N TRP A 89 -6.60 19.27 10.52
CA TRP A 89 -6.99 17.93 10.11
C TRP A 89 -7.97 18.01 8.95
N ASN A 90 -7.56 17.49 7.80
CA ASN A 90 -8.39 17.37 6.61
C ASN A 90 -8.98 15.96 6.55
N GLU A 91 -10.30 15.87 6.50
CA GLU A 91 -11.03 14.61 6.39
C GLU A 91 -11.28 14.30 4.91
N ILE A 92 -10.75 13.18 4.42
CA ILE A 92 -10.78 12.81 3.00
C ILE A 92 -11.54 11.50 2.85
N ASN A 93 -12.66 11.56 2.17
CA ASN A 93 -13.46 10.41 1.79
C ASN A 93 -12.94 9.81 0.49
N ILE A 94 -12.80 8.51 0.46
CA ILE A 94 -12.49 7.72 -0.73
C ILE A 94 -13.38 6.48 -0.75
N THR A 95 -13.87 6.14 -1.92
CA THR A 95 -14.75 4.99 -2.15
C THR A 95 -14.06 3.92 -2.99
N PRO A 96 -14.55 2.67 -3.01
CA PRO A 96 -14.03 1.64 -3.89
C PRO A 96 -13.90 2.13 -5.34
N GLY A 97 -12.75 1.86 -5.97
CA GLY A 97 -12.40 2.38 -7.30
C GLY A 97 -11.61 3.70 -7.27
N GLN A 98 -11.49 4.34 -6.12
CA GLN A 98 -10.65 5.53 -5.91
C GLN A 98 -9.41 5.17 -5.07
N GLY A 99 -8.32 5.88 -5.28
CA GLY A 99 -7.12 5.80 -4.46
C GLY A 99 -6.68 7.19 -4.00
N LEU A 100 -6.31 7.31 -2.73
CA LEU A 100 -5.71 8.53 -2.20
C LEU A 100 -4.19 8.38 -2.19
N ILE A 101 -3.51 9.31 -2.85
CA ILE A 101 -2.05 9.40 -2.87
C ILE A 101 -1.63 10.47 -1.88
N TYR A 102 -0.67 10.13 -1.01
CA TYR A 102 -0.17 11.05 0.00
C TYR A 102 1.27 10.70 0.38
N LYS A 103 1.97 11.67 0.96
CA LYS A 103 3.33 11.48 1.49
C LYS A 103 3.24 10.95 2.91
N GLY A 104 3.13 9.61 3.04
CA GLY A 104 2.87 8.96 4.32
C GLY A 104 3.93 9.24 5.40
N GLN A 105 5.19 9.39 4.99
CA GLN A 105 6.30 9.72 5.89
C GLN A 105 6.22 11.15 6.44
N GLU A 106 5.75 12.12 5.63
CA GLU A 106 5.73 13.53 6.00
C GLU A 106 4.45 13.95 6.71
N LEU A 107 3.32 13.36 6.32
CA LEU A 107 1.99 13.79 6.74
C LEU A 107 1.45 12.90 7.87
N PRO A 108 1.32 13.42 9.10
CA PRO A 108 0.61 12.71 10.16
C PRO A 108 -0.81 12.37 9.72
N HIS A 109 -1.21 11.12 9.89
CA HIS A 109 -2.53 10.68 9.46
C HIS A 109 -3.15 9.68 10.43
N ARG A 110 -4.49 9.57 10.38
CA ARG A 110 -5.27 8.71 11.26
C ARG A 110 -6.65 8.41 10.68
N ARG A 111 -7.35 7.44 11.30
CA ARG A 111 -8.80 7.24 11.11
C ARG A 111 -9.49 7.16 12.45
N LYS A 112 -10.68 7.78 12.55
CA LYS A 112 -11.56 7.66 13.72
C LYS A 112 -11.99 6.20 13.92
N PRO A 113 -12.49 5.79 15.09
CA PRO A 113 -13.08 4.46 15.24
C PRO A 113 -14.13 4.19 14.15
N LEU A 114 -14.06 3.00 13.55
CA LEU A 114 -15.10 2.52 12.66
C LEU A 114 -16.35 2.25 13.51
N VAL A 115 -17.45 2.94 13.21
CA VAL A 115 -18.62 2.92 14.10
C VAL A 115 -19.45 1.69 13.82
N GLU A 116 -19.88 1.47 12.57
CA GLU A 116 -20.68 0.32 12.15
C GLU A 116 -20.48 0.05 10.66
N GLY A 117 -20.72 -1.20 10.25
CA GLY A 117 -20.73 -1.62 8.84
C GLY A 117 -19.45 -2.26 8.34
N GLY A 118 -18.55 -2.66 9.25
CA GLY A 118 -17.38 -3.47 8.90
C GLY A 118 -17.74 -4.89 8.40
N PRO A 119 -16.80 -5.61 7.82
CA PRO A 119 -15.40 -5.23 7.66
C PRO A 119 -15.16 -4.20 6.55
N ILE A 120 -14.15 -3.37 6.74
CA ILE A 120 -13.56 -2.55 5.69
C ILE A 120 -12.25 -3.19 5.26
N VAL A 121 -12.08 -3.42 3.96
CA VAL A 121 -10.83 -3.91 3.40
C VAL A 121 -10.13 -2.77 2.69
N GLN A 122 -8.90 -2.48 3.13
CA GLN A 122 -8.03 -1.45 2.57
C GLN A 122 -6.79 -2.08 1.98
N LEU A 123 -6.43 -1.64 0.79
CA LEU A 123 -5.18 -1.99 0.14
C LEU A 123 -4.21 -0.80 0.26
N HIS A 124 -2.98 -1.08 0.60
CA HIS A 124 -1.91 -0.09 0.75
C HIS A 124 -0.75 -0.43 -0.17
N LEU A 125 -0.31 0.56 -0.95
CA LEU A 125 0.80 0.45 -1.88
C LEU A 125 1.82 1.55 -1.56
N HIS A 126 3.10 1.22 -1.55
CA HIS A 126 4.14 2.14 -1.11
C HIS A 126 5.28 2.23 -2.13
N TYR A 127 5.81 3.43 -2.26
CA TYR A 127 6.88 3.76 -3.19
C TYR A 127 7.87 4.74 -2.54
N VAL A 128 9.07 4.77 -3.09
CA VAL A 128 10.10 5.77 -2.76
C VAL A 128 10.64 6.40 -4.04
N ASP A 129 11.13 7.63 -3.94
CA ASP A 129 11.86 8.29 -5.02
C ASP A 129 13.11 7.46 -5.38
N ALA A 130 13.25 7.09 -6.65
CA ALA A 130 14.35 6.25 -7.11
C ALA A 130 15.72 6.95 -6.98
N GLU A 131 15.72 8.29 -7.00
CA GLU A 131 16.91 9.14 -6.85
C GLU A 131 16.96 9.84 -5.48
N GLY A 132 15.98 9.54 -4.61
CA GLY A 132 15.83 10.15 -3.30
C GLY A 132 16.61 9.42 -2.19
N PRO A 133 16.58 9.98 -0.98
CA PRO A 133 17.33 9.46 0.17
C PRO A 133 16.84 8.10 0.66
N HIS A 134 15.68 7.64 0.18
CA HIS A 134 15.05 6.38 0.59
C HIS A 134 15.09 5.30 -0.50
N SER A 135 15.83 5.50 -1.59
CA SER A 135 15.94 4.57 -2.73
C SER A 135 16.40 3.16 -2.34
N GLU A 136 17.13 3.03 -1.24
CA GLU A 136 17.56 1.75 -0.65
C GLU A 136 16.39 0.82 -0.24
N TRP A 137 15.17 1.37 -0.08
CA TRP A 137 13.99 0.60 0.27
C TRP A 137 13.30 -0.05 -0.92
N LYS A 138 13.90 0.00 -2.09
CA LYS A 138 13.42 -0.74 -3.25
C LYS A 138 13.10 -2.19 -2.88
N PHE A 139 11.87 -2.64 -3.20
CA PHE A 139 11.35 -3.97 -2.84
C PHE A 139 11.56 -4.34 -1.36
N ASP A 140 11.37 -3.36 -0.47
CA ASP A 140 11.59 -3.52 0.98
C ASP A 140 13.00 -4.07 1.31
N LYS A 141 14.04 -3.49 0.69
CA LYS A 141 15.44 -3.92 0.72
C LYS A 141 15.66 -5.32 0.11
N GLY A 142 14.91 -5.65 -0.94
CA GLY A 142 14.98 -6.93 -1.64
C GLY A 142 14.29 -8.08 -0.93
N PHE A 143 13.72 -7.86 0.26
CA PHE A 143 13.02 -8.92 0.99
C PHE A 143 11.80 -9.47 0.23
N ARG A 144 11.04 -8.59 -0.40
CA ARG A 144 9.83 -8.97 -1.14
C ARG A 144 10.12 -9.65 -2.47
N GLU A 145 11.18 -9.24 -3.14
CA GLU A 145 11.62 -9.84 -4.39
C GLU A 145 12.02 -11.31 -4.17
N LYS A 146 12.76 -11.59 -3.10
CA LYS A 146 13.12 -12.96 -2.69
C LYS A 146 11.91 -13.80 -2.29
N ALA A 147 11.04 -13.26 -1.46
CA ALA A 147 9.84 -13.95 -1.01
C ALA A 147 8.90 -14.30 -2.16
N TYR A 148 8.80 -13.41 -3.17
CA TYR A 148 7.99 -13.65 -4.36
C TYR A 148 8.62 -14.70 -5.28
N ALA A 149 9.92 -14.65 -5.50
CA ALA A 149 10.66 -15.65 -6.26
C ALA A 149 10.59 -17.05 -5.63
N GLU A 150 10.61 -17.13 -4.30
CA GLU A 150 10.48 -18.39 -3.57
C GLU A 150 9.05 -18.94 -3.52
N SER A 151 8.04 -18.06 -3.56
CA SER A 151 6.61 -18.45 -3.49
C SER A 151 5.98 -18.81 -4.82
N THR A 152 6.64 -18.51 -5.94
CA THR A 152 6.10 -18.73 -7.29
C THR A 152 7.02 -19.60 -8.15
N PRO A 153 7.02 -20.93 -7.96
CA PRO A 153 7.85 -21.82 -8.76
C PRO A 153 7.40 -21.96 -10.24
N PHE A 154 6.40 -21.19 -10.69
CA PHE A 154 5.75 -21.39 -11.99
C PHE A 154 5.77 -20.21 -12.96
N PHE A 155 6.47 -19.13 -12.70
CA PHE A 155 6.67 -18.09 -13.72
C PHE A 155 8.15 -17.78 -13.93
N THR A 156 8.85 -18.68 -14.56
CA THR A 156 9.99 -18.29 -15.38
C THR A 156 9.40 -17.67 -16.64
N MET A 157 9.47 -16.36 -16.79
CA MET A 157 9.37 -15.75 -18.10
C MET A 157 10.55 -16.26 -18.93
N SER A 158 10.34 -17.36 -19.67
CA SER A 158 11.24 -17.72 -20.75
C SER A 158 11.06 -16.65 -21.82
N ASP A 159 12.13 -15.99 -22.21
CA ASP A 159 12.23 -15.22 -23.45
C ASP A 159 11.85 -16.12 -24.64
N ARG A 160 10.57 -16.18 -24.93
CA ARG A 160 10.08 -16.65 -26.23
C ARG A 160 8.95 -15.72 -26.65
N SER A 161 9.32 -14.80 -27.52
CA SER A 161 8.42 -14.15 -28.45
C SER A 161 7.77 -15.22 -29.32
N GLU A 162 6.66 -15.78 -28.90
CA GLU A 162 5.78 -16.55 -29.77
C GLU A 162 4.48 -15.79 -29.96
N HIS A 163 4.25 -15.36 -31.18
CA HIS A 163 3.01 -14.80 -31.65
C HIS A 163 1.85 -15.73 -31.38
N ILE A 164 0.92 -15.31 -30.51
CA ILE A 164 -0.39 -15.96 -30.43
C ILE A 164 -1.28 -15.29 -31.47
N SER A 165 -1.56 -15.97 -32.57
CA SER A 165 -2.61 -15.58 -33.49
C SER A 165 -3.93 -16.17 -33.01
N PHE A 166 -4.91 -15.33 -32.74
CA PHE A 166 -6.30 -15.78 -32.58
C PHE A 166 -6.95 -15.89 -33.93
N SER A 167 -7.39 -17.10 -34.28
CA SER A 167 -8.29 -17.41 -35.36
C SER A 167 -9.72 -17.50 -34.85
#